data_8ddbbb53634ddf2d8845ebdf80cbab31
#
_entry.id   8ddbbb53634ddf2d8845ebdf80cbab31
#
_cell.length_a   1.000
_cell.length_b   1.000
_cell.length_c   1.000
_cell.angle_alpha   90.00
_cell.angle_beta   90.00
_cell.angle_gamma   90.00
#
_symmetry.space_group_name_H-M   'P 1'
#
loop_
_entity.id
_entity.type
_entity.pdbx_description
1 polymer ?
#
loop_
_entity_poly.entity_id
_entity_poly.type
_entity_poly.pdbx_seq_one_letter_code
_entity_poly.pdbx_strand_id
1 'polypeptide(L)'
;ILCYVTMVDGQVKEMGDYYIDGVAFPAEEILLEFAEPVDPSEELFPTGNLVDDLEVPGIGTFKATMITAGIPTIFLNAADIGYKGTELQADINSDTEALARFEKIRSYGALKMGLISDLSEAETRQHTPKIAFVAPKSDFTTSSGKEVKADEIDLHVRALSMQKLHHAMMGTASVAIGVAACVEGTLVNLAAGGGEKSAVEFGHPSGTLKVGAVIKKENGKYIVDKATMSRSARIIMKGEV
;
A
#
# COMPACT_ATOMS: atom_id res chain seq x y z
N ILE A 1 7.78 15.91 1.66
CA ILE A 1 6.31 15.82 1.63
C ILE A 1 5.77 17.24 1.67
N LEU A 2 4.86 17.55 0.75
CA LEU A 2 4.11 18.80 0.73
C LEU A 2 2.71 18.53 1.30
N CYS A 3 2.23 19.43 2.17
CA CYS A 3 0.91 19.34 2.77
C CYS A 3 0.11 20.58 2.32
N TYR A 4 -0.99 20.35 1.61
CA TYR A 4 -1.90 21.43 1.19
C TYR A 4 -3.05 21.49 2.19
N VAL A 5 -3.15 22.61 2.89
CA VAL A 5 -4.16 22.86 3.93
C VAL A 5 -5.02 24.08 3.56
N THR A 6 -6.31 24.01 3.86
CA THR A 6 -7.21 25.14 3.69
C THR A 6 -6.97 26.17 4.80
N MET A 7 -6.82 27.44 4.42
CA MET A 7 -6.64 28.56 5.35
C MET A 7 -7.90 29.44 5.39
N VAL A 8 -8.33 29.81 6.59
CA VAL A 8 -9.43 30.76 6.82
C VAL A 8 -8.96 31.78 7.86
N ASP A 9 -9.04 33.06 7.54
CA ASP A 9 -8.63 34.16 8.41
C ASP A 9 -7.20 34.01 8.98
N GLY A 10 -6.27 33.48 8.16
CA GLY A 10 -4.88 33.26 8.55
C GLY A 10 -4.63 32.06 9.46
N GLN A 11 -5.63 31.22 9.70
CA GLN A 11 -5.52 29.98 10.48
C GLN A 11 -5.86 28.77 9.63
N VAL A 12 -5.28 27.62 9.97
CA VAL A 12 -5.62 26.35 9.32
C VAL A 12 -7.06 25.98 9.70
N LYS A 13 -7.86 25.69 8.68
CA LYS A 13 -9.22 25.19 8.88
C LYS A 13 -9.14 23.73 9.36
N GLU A 14 -9.61 23.46 10.58
CA GLU A 14 -9.60 22.11 11.16
C GLU A 14 -10.90 21.34 10.88
N MET A 15 -12.04 22.05 10.85
CA MET A 15 -13.37 21.44 10.70
C MET A 15 -13.77 21.42 9.23
N GLY A 16 -14.27 20.29 8.78
CA GLY A 16 -14.74 20.05 7.41
C GLY A 16 -15.57 18.79 7.32
N ASP A 17 -15.97 18.45 6.12
CA ASP A 17 -16.84 17.30 5.85
C ASP A 17 -16.09 16.12 5.21
N TYR A 18 -14.76 16.20 5.17
CA TYR A 18 -13.95 15.13 4.60
C TYR A 18 -13.85 13.94 5.56
N TYR A 19 -14.30 12.80 5.08
CA TYR A 19 -14.28 11.53 5.80
C TYR A 19 -13.14 10.64 5.30
N ILE A 20 -12.40 10.04 6.25
CA ILE A 20 -11.47 8.95 5.99
C ILE A 20 -12.00 7.72 6.71
N ASP A 21 -12.20 6.63 5.99
CA ASP A 21 -12.63 5.36 6.57
C ASP A 21 -11.62 4.88 7.63
N GLY A 22 -12.14 4.51 8.80
CA GLY A 22 -11.33 4.16 9.97
C GLY A 22 -10.97 5.35 10.88
N VAL A 23 -11.36 6.59 10.52
CA VAL A 23 -11.24 7.78 11.37
C VAL A 23 -12.62 8.17 11.92
N ALA A 24 -12.70 8.40 13.24
CA ALA A 24 -13.98 8.52 13.93
C ALA A 24 -14.79 9.78 13.58
N PHE A 25 -14.14 10.85 13.14
CA PHE A 25 -14.78 12.14 12.88
C PHE A 25 -14.28 12.76 11.58
N PRO A 26 -15.17 13.45 10.82
CA PRO A 26 -14.76 14.24 9.68
C PRO A 26 -13.89 15.44 10.11
N ALA A 27 -13.06 15.91 9.21
CA ALA A 27 -12.28 17.14 9.37
C ALA A 27 -12.05 17.79 8.01
N GLU A 28 -11.28 18.85 7.94
CA GLU A 28 -10.88 19.43 6.66
C GLU A 28 -9.89 18.49 5.95
N GLU A 29 -10.01 18.41 4.62
CA GLU A 29 -9.12 17.62 3.79
C GLU A 29 -7.70 18.22 3.79
N ILE A 30 -6.71 17.37 3.95
CA ILE A 30 -5.29 17.69 3.79
C ILE A 30 -4.75 16.85 2.64
N LEU A 31 -4.45 17.48 1.51
CA LEU A 31 -3.80 16.77 0.42
C LEU A 31 -2.30 16.66 0.72
N LEU A 32 -1.80 15.43 0.70
CA LEU A 32 -0.38 15.14 0.80
C LEU A 32 0.20 14.80 -0.57
N GLU A 33 1.30 15.49 -0.91
CA GLU A 33 2.13 15.12 -2.06
C GLU A 33 3.50 14.64 -1.55
N PHE A 34 3.84 13.43 -1.91
CA PHE A 34 5.15 12.83 -1.69
C PHE A 34 5.96 13.07 -2.97
N ALA A 35 6.70 14.18 -2.99
CA ALA A 35 7.59 14.51 -4.10
C ALA A 35 8.77 13.53 -4.11
N GLU A 36 9.10 13.03 -5.29
CA GLU A 36 10.23 12.13 -5.53
C GLU A 36 10.30 10.99 -4.48
N PRO A 37 9.23 10.13 -4.38
CA PRO A 37 9.12 9.16 -3.30
C PRO A 37 10.06 7.94 -3.45
N VAL A 38 10.93 7.95 -4.43
CA VAL A 38 12.00 6.97 -4.66
C VAL A 38 13.34 7.65 -4.43
N ASP A 39 14.23 7.00 -3.67
CA ASP A 39 15.58 7.53 -3.49
C ASP A 39 16.30 7.61 -4.85
N PRO A 40 16.96 8.74 -5.20
CA PRO A 40 17.65 8.88 -6.49
C PRO A 40 18.75 7.83 -6.74
N SER A 41 19.27 7.19 -5.70
CA SER A 41 20.25 6.10 -5.78
C SER A 41 19.62 4.72 -5.98
N GLU A 42 18.29 4.60 -5.85
CA GLU A 42 17.56 3.35 -5.97
C GLU A 42 16.78 3.27 -7.30
N GLU A 43 16.59 2.05 -7.79
CA GLU A 43 15.68 1.80 -8.91
C GLU A 43 14.27 1.56 -8.36
N LEU A 44 13.25 2.14 -9.03
CA LEU A 44 11.84 1.93 -8.65
C LEU A 44 11.48 0.43 -8.56
N PHE A 45 11.99 -0.36 -9.50
CA PHE A 45 11.88 -1.82 -9.51
C PHE A 45 13.27 -2.42 -9.32
N PRO A 46 13.66 -2.80 -8.10
CA PRO A 46 15.05 -3.20 -7.79
C PRO A 46 15.50 -4.48 -8.52
N THR A 47 14.57 -5.29 -9.02
CA THR A 47 14.87 -6.48 -9.83
C THR A 47 14.96 -6.16 -11.34
N GLY A 48 14.57 -4.95 -11.75
CA GLY A 48 14.44 -4.55 -13.15
C GLY A 48 13.15 -5.02 -13.82
N ASN A 49 12.31 -5.80 -13.16
CA ASN A 49 11.06 -6.35 -13.68
C ASN A 49 9.84 -5.74 -13.00
N LEU A 50 8.73 -5.62 -13.75
CA LEU A 50 7.43 -5.23 -13.19
C LEU A 50 6.79 -6.37 -12.40
N VAL A 51 7.01 -7.61 -12.85
CA VAL A 51 6.55 -8.84 -12.20
C VAL A 51 7.65 -9.88 -12.27
N ASP A 52 7.99 -10.43 -11.13
CA ASP A 52 8.96 -11.49 -10.96
C ASP A 52 8.31 -12.82 -10.59
N ASP A 53 9.02 -13.91 -10.83
CA ASP A 53 8.77 -15.18 -10.16
C ASP A 53 9.56 -15.19 -8.84
N LEU A 54 8.84 -15.11 -7.72
CA LEU A 54 9.41 -15.21 -6.38
C LEU A 54 9.32 -16.66 -5.91
N GLU A 55 10.43 -17.36 -6.00
CA GLU A 55 10.55 -18.74 -5.50
C GLU A 55 10.79 -18.73 -4.00
N VAL A 56 9.95 -19.45 -3.25
CA VAL A 56 10.05 -19.59 -1.78
C VAL A 56 10.13 -21.09 -1.44
N PRO A 57 11.32 -21.62 -1.16
CA PRO A 57 11.53 -23.03 -0.91
C PRO A 57 10.59 -23.61 0.16
N GLY A 58 9.91 -24.72 -0.19
CA GLY A 58 8.94 -25.40 0.67
C GLY A 58 7.57 -24.71 0.79
N ILE A 59 7.33 -23.59 0.04
CA ILE A 59 6.01 -22.96 -0.04
C ILE A 59 5.51 -22.91 -1.49
N GLY A 60 6.34 -22.44 -2.44
CA GLY A 60 5.96 -22.34 -3.84
C GLY A 60 6.62 -21.18 -4.56
N THR A 61 6.20 -20.95 -5.79
CA THR A 61 6.62 -19.81 -6.61
C THR A 61 5.42 -18.90 -6.85
N PHE A 62 5.59 -17.60 -6.60
CA PHE A 62 4.54 -16.60 -6.71
C PHE A 62 4.92 -15.51 -7.72
N LYS A 63 3.97 -15.05 -8.50
CA LYS A 63 4.15 -13.79 -9.21
C LYS A 63 4.16 -12.65 -8.21
N ALA A 64 5.16 -11.77 -8.29
CA ALA A 64 5.34 -10.66 -7.36
C ALA A 64 5.75 -9.38 -8.09
N THR A 65 5.11 -8.26 -7.74
CA THR A 65 5.63 -6.92 -8.05
C THR A 65 6.40 -6.42 -6.83
N MET A 66 7.65 -6.08 -7.01
CA MET A 66 8.54 -5.58 -5.95
C MET A 66 8.98 -4.16 -6.27
N ILE A 67 8.66 -3.20 -5.39
CA ILE A 67 8.80 -1.76 -5.64
C ILE A 67 9.39 -1.03 -4.44
N THR A 68 10.13 0.06 -4.68
CA THR A 68 10.82 0.84 -3.62
C THR A 68 10.18 2.21 -3.35
N ALA A 69 9.02 2.52 -3.92
CA ALA A 69 8.36 3.82 -3.71
C ALA A 69 7.79 3.97 -2.29
N GLY A 70 8.17 5.02 -1.58
CA GLY A 70 7.73 5.36 -0.23
C GLY A 70 8.24 4.40 0.84
N ILE A 71 8.02 3.11 0.67
CA ILE A 71 8.63 2.02 1.43
C ILE A 71 8.73 0.78 0.54
N PRO A 72 9.83 0.03 0.56
CA PRO A 72 9.93 -1.23 -0.16
C PRO A 72 8.73 -2.13 0.13
N THR A 73 8.04 -2.57 -0.93
CA THR A 73 6.81 -3.35 -0.81
C THR A 73 6.78 -4.48 -1.86
N ILE A 74 6.32 -5.64 -1.43
CA ILE A 74 6.09 -6.83 -2.27
C ILE A 74 4.58 -6.98 -2.42
N PHE A 75 4.09 -6.97 -3.65
CA PHE A 75 2.69 -7.24 -3.97
C PHE A 75 2.54 -8.63 -4.59
N LEU A 76 1.54 -9.38 -4.12
CA LEU A 76 1.16 -10.70 -4.61
C LEU A 76 -0.32 -10.69 -5.03
N ASN A 77 -0.74 -11.60 -5.90
CA ASN A 77 -2.17 -11.82 -6.11
C ASN A 77 -2.76 -12.59 -4.91
N ALA A 78 -3.89 -12.15 -4.42
CA ALA A 78 -4.60 -12.82 -3.33
C ALA A 78 -4.92 -14.29 -3.67
N ALA A 79 -5.38 -14.57 -4.88
CA ALA A 79 -5.75 -15.90 -5.33
C ALA A 79 -4.56 -16.88 -5.30
N ASP A 80 -3.35 -16.42 -5.66
CA ASP A 80 -2.14 -17.26 -5.70
C ASP A 80 -1.69 -17.73 -4.30
N ILE A 81 -2.14 -17.02 -3.25
CA ILE A 81 -1.82 -17.34 -1.85
C ILE A 81 -3.04 -17.83 -1.06
N GLY A 82 -4.17 -18.10 -1.74
CA GLY A 82 -5.38 -18.67 -1.17
C GLY A 82 -6.30 -17.69 -0.44
N TYR A 83 -6.24 -16.39 -0.80
CA TYR A 83 -7.08 -15.34 -0.24
C TYR A 83 -7.97 -14.69 -1.31
N LYS A 84 -8.97 -13.93 -0.85
CA LYS A 84 -9.93 -13.20 -1.71
C LYS A 84 -9.60 -11.71 -1.85
N GLY A 85 -8.80 -11.15 -0.94
CA GLY A 85 -8.53 -9.73 -0.83
C GLY A 85 -9.55 -8.97 0.04
N THR A 86 -10.52 -9.66 0.62
CA THR A 86 -11.57 -9.07 1.48
C THR A 86 -11.41 -9.41 2.96
N GLU A 87 -10.37 -10.16 3.32
CA GLU A 87 -10.10 -10.61 4.68
C GLU A 87 -9.96 -9.44 5.65
N LEU A 88 -10.43 -9.65 6.88
CA LEU A 88 -10.24 -8.74 8.01
C LEU A 88 -9.05 -9.21 8.86
N GLN A 89 -8.66 -8.39 9.84
CA GLN A 89 -7.51 -8.69 10.70
C GLN A 89 -7.61 -10.06 11.39
N ALA A 90 -8.78 -10.38 11.94
CA ALA A 90 -8.99 -11.62 12.68
C ALA A 90 -8.78 -12.86 11.81
N ASP A 91 -9.15 -12.78 10.53
CA ASP A 91 -9.05 -13.90 9.58
C ASP A 91 -7.61 -14.34 9.34
N ILE A 92 -6.65 -13.41 9.44
CA ILE A 92 -5.24 -13.65 9.20
C ILE A 92 -4.44 -13.66 10.50
N ASN A 93 -4.68 -12.69 11.40
CA ASN A 93 -3.84 -12.49 12.58
C ASN A 93 -4.01 -13.58 13.65
N SER A 94 -5.08 -14.36 13.59
CA SER A 94 -5.30 -15.54 14.44
C SER A 94 -4.64 -16.82 13.88
N ASP A 95 -4.25 -16.82 12.61
CA ASP A 95 -3.63 -17.95 11.93
C ASP A 95 -2.09 -17.82 11.95
N THR A 96 -1.45 -18.51 12.88
CA THR A 96 0.01 -18.48 13.06
C THR A 96 0.76 -19.11 11.88
N GLU A 97 0.17 -20.10 11.20
CA GLU A 97 0.78 -20.73 10.03
C GLU A 97 0.74 -19.77 8.83
N ALA A 98 -0.38 -19.05 8.64
CA ALA A 98 -0.47 -18.01 7.62
C ALA A 98 0.56 -16.91 7.87
N LEU A 99 0.68 -16.40 9.10
CA LEU A 99 1.66 -15.38 9.44
C LEU A 99 3.11 -15.84 9.20
N ALA A 100 3.44 -17.08 9.56
CA ALA A 100 4.76 -17.65 9.29
C ALA A 100 5.02 -17.78 7.79
N ARG A 101 4.00 -18.16 7.00
CA ARG A 101 4.08 -18.22 5.53
C ARG A 101 4.32 -16.84 4.93
N PHE A 102 3.59 -15.81 5.35
CA PHE A 102 3.80 -14.44 4.90
C PHE A 102 5.21 -13.93 5.23
N GLU A 103 5.69 -14.20 6.45
CA GLU A 103 7.04 -13.79 6.85
C GLU A 103 8.11 -14.46 6.01
N LYS A 104 7.94 -15.74 5.70
CA LYS A 104 8.88 -16.45 4.82
C LYS A 104 8.87 -15.87 3.41
N ILE A 105 7.69 -15.59 2.83
CA ILE A 105 7.59 -14.93 1.51
C ILE A 105 8.26 -13.54 1.54
N ARG A 106 8.00 -12.75 2.60
CA ARG A 106 8.61 -11.43 2.80
C ARG A 106 10.14 -11.51 2.83
N SER A 107 10.69 -12.47 3.56
CA SER A 107 12.14 -12.65 3.71
C SER A 107 12.82 -13.00 2.39
N TYR A 108 12.25 -13.92 1.61
CA TYR A 108 12.75 -14.24 0.27
C TYR A 108 12.61 -13.08 -0.71
N GLY A 109 11.53 -12.31 -0.61
CA GLY A 109 11.37 -11.08 -1.37
C GLY A 109 12.39 -10.02 -0.99
N ALA A 110 12.68 -9.84 0.31
CA ALA A 110 13.72 -8.92 0.78
C ALA A 110 15.11 -9.28 0.21
N LEU A 111 15.43 -10.58 0.19
CA LEU A 111 16.67 -11.09 -0.42
C LEU A 111 16.69 -10.80 -1.93
N LYS A 112 15.60 -11.07 -2.63
CA LYS A 112 15.50 -10.84 -4.08
C LYS A 112 15.55 -9.36 -4.45
N MET A 113 15.04 -8.48 -3.60
CA MET A 113 15.15 -7.01 -3.74
C MET A 113 16.54 -6.47 -3.40
N GLY A 114 17.45 -7.30 -2.86
CA GLY A 114 18.78 -6.87 -2.41
C GLY A 114 18.76 -6.03 -1.12
N LEU A 115 17.67 -6.08 -0.35
CA LEU A 115 17.53 -5.36 0.92
C LEU A 115 18.25 -6.06 2.08
N ILE A 116 18.51 -7.34 1.94
CA ILE A 116 19.30 -8.19 2.83
C ILE A 116 20.21 -9.07 1.99
N SER A 117 21.33 -9.51 2.56
CA SER A 117 22.28 -10.41 1.94
C SER A 117 22.11 -11.87 2.38
N ASP A 118 21.50 -12.07 3.55
CA ASP A 118 21.21 -13.37 4.13
C ASP A 118 19.84 -13.38 4.80
N LEU A 119 19.14 -14.51 4.76
CA LEU A 119 17.78 -14.63 5.31
C LEU A 119 17.71 -14.40 6.82
N SER A 120 18.79 -14.65 7.58
CA SER A 120 18.85 -14.38 9.01
C SER A 120 18.70 -12.90 9.35
N GLU A 121 19.05 -12.00 8.43
CA GLU A 121 18.87 -10.55 8.61
C GLU A 121 17.39 -10.14 8.61
N ALA A 122 16.51 -10.96 8.03
CA ALA A 122 15.08 -10.64 7.91
C ALA A 122 14.38 -10.48 9.27
N GLU A 123 14.83 -11.21 10.30
CA GLU A 123 14.26 -11.13 11.65
C GLU A 123 14.49 -9.77 12.30
N THR A 124 15.63 -9.14 12.04
CA THR A 124 15.98 -7.82 12.59
C THR A 124 15.42 -6.68 11.73
N ARG A 125 14.94 -6.99 10.51
CA ARG A 125 14.40 -6.05 9.53
C ARG A 125 12.92 -6.26 9.25
N GLN A 126 12.09 -6.41 10.28
CA GLN A 126 10.66 -6.71 10.12
C GLN A 126 9.82 -5.54 9.58
N HIS A 127 10.32 -4.31 9.67
CA HIS A 127 9.62 -3.12 9.20
C HIS A 127 9.63 -2.97 7.68
N THR A 128 10.57 -3.60 6.96
CA THR A 128 10.72 -3.50 5.49
C THR A 128 11.39 -4.76 4.90
N PRO A 129 10.99 -5.22 3.69
CA PRO A 129 9.88 -4.71 2.91
C PRO A 129 8.52 -4.98 3.57
N LYS A 130 7.49 -4.24 3.18
CA LYS A 130 6.11 -4.64 3.45
C LYS A 130 5.73 -5.78 2.51
N ILE A 131 4.79 -6.62 2.95
CA ILE A 131 4.14 -7.60 2.08
C ILE A 131 2.67 -7.27 1.99
N ALA A 132 2.15 -7.25 0.78
CA ALA A 132 0.76 -6.96 0.49
C ALA A 132 0.22 -7.92 -0.56
N PHE A 133 -1.08 -8.15 -0.55
CA PHE A 133 -1.75 -8.87 -1.62
C PHE A 133 -2.92 -8.06 -2.16
N VAL A 134 -3.15 -8.23 -3.46
CA VAL A 134 -4.14 -7.49 -4.22
C VAL A 134 -5.14 -8.44 -4.87
N ALA A 135 -6.37 -7.98 -5.04
CA ALA A 135 -7.41 -8.70 -5.76
C ALA A 135 -8.25 -7.73 -6.60
N PRO A 136 -8.89 -8.20 -7.67
CA PRO A 136 -9.90 -7.42 -8.39
C PRO A 136 -11.03 -6.99 -7.45
N LYS A 137 -11.68 -5.90 -7.80
CA LYS A 137 -12.79 -5.33 -7.05
C LYS A 137 -13.96 -6.31 -6.89
N SER A 138 -14.57 -6.29 -5.74
CA SER A 138 -15.79 -7.01 -5.38
C SER A 138 -16.48 -6.30 -4.22
N ASP A 139 -17.74 -6.60 -3.97
CA ASP A 139 -18.43 -6.14 -2.76
C ASP A 139 -17.73 -6.70 -1.52
N PHE A 140 -17.60 -5.90 -0.46
CA PHE A 140 -17.07 -6.36 0.81
C PHE A 140 -17.66 -5.60 1.99
N THR A 141 -17.51 -6.19 3.19
CA THR A 141 -17.91 -5.57 4.45
C THR A 141 -16.66 -5.19 5.23
N THR A 142 -16.59 -3.95 5.68
CA THR A 142 -15.46 -3.42 6.48
C THR A 142 -15.50 -3.96 7.91
N SER A 143 -14.42 -3.73 8.66
CA SER A 143 -14.35 -4.07 10.09
C SER A 143 -15.36 -3.34 10.97
N SER A 144 -15.92 -2.21 10.50
CA SER A 144 -17.02 -1.48 11.18
C SER A 144 -18.40 -1.95 10.79
N GLY A 145 -18.52 -2.89 9.83
CA GLY A 145 -19.80 -3.36 9.30
C GLY A 145 -20.37 -2.53 8.15
N LYS A 146 -19.64 -1.51 7.66
CA LYS A 146 -20.02 -0.74 6.45
C LYS A 146 -19.87 -1.64 5.23
N GLU A 147 -20.90 -1.71 4.40
CA GLU A 147 -20.81 -2.33 3.08
C GLU A 147 -20.19 -1.35 2.08
N VAL A 148 -19.25 -1.84 1.28
CA VAL A 148 -18.64 -1.14 0.16
C VAL A 148 -18.93 -1.94 -1.10
N LYS A 149 -19.44 -1.27 -2.13
CA LYS A 149 -19.77 -1.91 -3.40
C LYS A 149 -18.57 -1.94 -4.34
N ALA A 150 -18.57 -2.92 -5.24
CA ALA A 150 -17.49 -3.09 -6.20
C ALA A 150 -17.25 -1.89 -7.12
N ASP A 151 -18.28 -1.09 -7.37
CA ASP A 151 -18.21 0.12 -8.20
C ASP A 151 -17.62 1.33 -7.46
N GLU A 152 -17.50 1.27 -6.13
CA GLU A 152 -16.88 2.30 -5.31
C GLU A 152 -15.34 2.17 -5.25
N ILE A 153 -14.78 1.06 -5.71
CA ILE A 153 -13.33 0.78 -5.66
C ILE A 153 -12.81 0.25 -7.01
N ASP A 154 -11.51 0.33 -7.22
CA ASP A 154 -10.82 -0.25 -8.38
C ASP A 154 -10.23 -1.63 -8.08
N LEU A 155 -9.78 -1.86 -6.83
CA LEU A 155 -9.17 -3.11 -6.39
C LEU A 155 -9.26 -3.26 -4.87
N HIS A 156 -8.95 -4.45 -4.38
CA HIS A 156 -8.68 -4.71 -2.96
C HIS A 156 -7.18 -4.72 -2.68
N VAL A 157 -6.78 -4.20 -1.51
CA VAL A 157 -5.41 -4.34 -0.99
C VAL A 157 -5.46 -4.75 0.47
N ARG A 158 -4.65 -5.74 0.83
CA ARG A 158 -4.37 -6.16 2.20
C ARG A 158 -2.87 -6.12 2.41
N ALA A 159 -2.40 -5.46 3.47
CA ALA A 159 -0.98 -5.29 3.72
C ALA A 159 -0.61 -5.67 5.16
N LEU A 160 0.50 -6.38 5.29
CA LEU A 160 1.05 -6.77 6.58
C LEU A 160 2.24 -5.88 6.94
N SER A 161 2.34 -5.57 8.22
CA SER A 161 3.47 -4.86 8.84
C SER A 161 3.81 -5.52 10.15
N MET A 162 5.09 -5.73 10.42
CA MET A 162 5.55 -6.36 11.65
C MET A 162 4.80 -7.68 11.93
N GLN A 163 4.70 -8.51 10.88
CA GLN A 163 4.05 -9.82 10.90
C GLN A 163 2.54 -9.80 11.23
N LYS A 164 1.87 -8.69 11.06
CA LYS A 164 0.41 -8.59 11.29
C LYS A 164 -0.28 -7.88 10.12
N LEU A 165 -1.48 -8.35 9.77
CA LEU A 165 -2.34 -7.63 8.84
C LEU A 165 -2.76 -6.29 9.48
N HIS A 166 -2.56 -5.21 8.73
CA HIS A 166 -2.92 -3.87 9.17
C HIS A 166 -4.44 -3.67 9.09
N HIS A 167 -5.02 -3.01 10.10
CA HIS A 167 -6.48 -2.78 10.16
C HIS A 167 -7.00 -1.73 9.15
N ALA A 168 -6.13 -0.87 8.66
CA ALA A 168 -6.42 0.12 7.63
C ALA A 168 -5.31 0.05 6.56
N MET A 169 -4.67 1.17 6.22
CA MET A 169 -3.50 1.17 5.34
C MET A 169 -2.43 2.13 5.85
N MET A 170 -1.18 1.67 5.83
CA MET A 170 -0.01 2.47 6.18
C MET A 170 0.23 3.55 5.12
N GLY A 171 0.50 4.80 5.55
CA GLY A 171 0.73 5.92 4.63
C GLY A 171 1.84 5.66 3.60
N THR A 172 2.98 5.13 4.04
CA THR A 172 4.11 4.82 3.14
C THR A 172 3.79 3.67 2.17
N ALA A 173 3.03 2.66 2.61
CA ALA A 173 2.56 1.60 1.72
C ALA A 173 1.52 2.13 0.72
N SER A 174 0.71 3.12 1.11
CA SER A 174 -0.23 3.79 0.19
C SER A 174 0.50 4.49 -0.96
N VAL A 175 1.70 5.04 -0.72
CA VAL A 175 2.57 5.57 -1.78
C VAL A 175 2.95 4.46 -2.76
N ALA A 176 3.44 3.32 -2.25
CA ALA A 176 3.80 2.17 -3.08
C ALA A 176 2.60 1.64 -3.90
N ILE A 177 1.41 1.59 -3.30
CA ILE A 177 0.17 1.18 -3.99
C ILE A 177 -0.16 2.15 -5.13
N GLY A 178 -0.16 3.46 -4.86
CA GLY A 178 -0.46 4.49 -5.86
C GLY A 178 0.51 4.45 -7.04
N VAL A 179 1.82 4.36 -6.74
CA VAL A 179 2.84 4.25 -7.79
C VAL A 179 2.69 2.96 -8.59
N ALA A 180 2.57 1.81 -7.93
CA ALA A 180 2.40 0.53 -8.62
C ALA A 180 1.12 0.49 -9.48
N ALA A 181 0.01 1.06 -9.00
CA ALA A 181 -1.24 1.13 -9.77
C ALA A 181 -1.11 1.96 -11.05
N CYS A 182 -0.28 3.01 -11.02
CA CYS A 182 -0.04 3.88 -12.17
C CYS A 182 1.06 3.38 -13.14
N VAL A 183 1.73 2.26 -12.84
CA VAL A 183 2.65 1.59 -13.77
C VAL A 183 1.93 0.40 -14.39
N GLU A 184 1.64 0.51 -15.69
CA GLU A 184 0.95 -0.54 -16.45
C GLU A 184 1.75 -1.85 -16.41
N GLY A 185 1.06 -2.97 -16.13
CA GLY A 185 1.63 -4.30 -16.09
C GLY A 185 2.12 -4.77 -14.72
N THR A 186 2.11 -3.93 -13.68
CA THR A 186 2.30 -4.39 -12.28
C THR A 186 1.10 -5.17 -11.80
N LEU A 187 1.24 -6.01 -10.77
CA LEU A 187 0.11 -6.76 -10.20
C LEU A 187 -0.97 -5.84 -9.63
N VAL A 188 -0.59 -4.68 -9.09
CA VAL A 188 -1.53 -3.68 -8.57
C VAL A 188 -2.34 -3.06 -9.71
N ASN A 189 -1.68 -2.66 -10.80
CA ASN A 189 -2.33 -2.13 -12.00
C ASN A 189 -3.29 -3.17 -12.62
N LEU A 190 -2.82 -4.42 -12.77
CA LEU A 190 -3.62 -5.51 -13.32
C LEU A 190 -4.85 -5.82 -12.45
N ALA A 191 -4.70 -5.84 -11.11
CA ALA A 191 -5.83 -6.03 -10.20
C ALA A 191 -6.86 -4.89 -10.29
N ALA A 192 -6.41 -3.67 -10.61
CA ALA A 192 -7.26 -2.51 -10.85
C ALA A 192 -7.86 -2.46 -12.28
N GLY A 193 -7.76 -3.54 -13.05
CA GLY A 193 -8.29 -3.64 -14.41
C GLY A 193 -7.32 -3.27 -15.52
N GLY A 194 -6.06 -3.01 -15.21
CA GLY A 194 -5.00 -2.68 -16.18
C GLY A 194 -5.10 -1.29 -16.79
N GLY A 195 -4.23 -1.03 -17.78
CA GLY A 195 -4.20 0.21 -18.56
C GLY A 195 -3.62 1.41 -17.81
N GLU A 196 -3.61 2.55 -18.50
CA GLU A 196 -3.09 3.81 -17.94
C GLU A 196 -3.98 4.33 -16.82
N LYS A 197 -3.36 4.70 -15.70
CA LYS A 197 -4.04 5.27 -14.54
C LYS A 197 -3.23 6.41 -13.93
N SER A 198 -3.91 7.41 -13.40
CA SER A 198 -3.32 8.48 -12.58
C SER A 198 -3.66 8.35 -11.10
N ALA A 199 -4.68 7.56 -10.77
CA ALA A 199 -5.11 7.28 -9.41
C ALA A 199 -5.95 6.00 -9.37
N VAL A 200 -6.10 5.42 -8.19
CA VAL A 200 -7.02 4.32 -7.88
C VAL A 200 -7.67 4.55 -6.52
N GLU A 201 -8.91 4.07 -6.37
CA GLU A 201 -9.58 3.88 -5.09
C GLU A 201 -9.43 2.42 -4.69
N PHE A 202 -8.81 2.10 -3.56
CA PHE A 202 -8.68 0.71 -3.13
C PHE A 202 -9.41 0.42 -1.83
N GLY A 203 -10.00 -0.78 -1.76
CA GLY A 203 -10.65 -1.29 -0.55
C GLY A 203 -9.62 -1.91 0.41
N HIS A 204 -9.71 -1.54 1.70
CA HIS A 204 -8.89 -2.07 2.80
C HIS A 204 -9.78 -2.47 3.99
N PRO A 205 -9.28 -3.13 5.05
CA PRO A 205 -10.16 -3.65 6.12
C PRO A 205 -11.08 -2.62 6.78
N SER A 206 -10.71 -1.36 6.86
CA SER A 206 -11.54 -0.31 7.47
C SER A 206 -12.40 0.49 6.48
N GLY A 207 -12.23 0.30 5.16
CA GLY A 207 -12.99 1.03 4.13
C GLY A 207 -12.22 1.23 2.84
N THR A 208 -12.17 2.47 2.34
CA THR A 208 -11.53 2.82 1.08
C THR A 208 -10.48 3.91 1.24
N LEU A 209 -9.56 3.99 0.31
CA LEU A 209 -8.57 5.06 0.24
C LEU A 209 -8.18 5.33 -1.21
N LYS A 210 -8.25 6.59 -1.60
CA LYS A 210 -7.78 7.07 -2.90
C LYS A 210 -6.31 7.42 -2.84
N VAL A 211 -5.55 6.92 -3.82
CA VAL A 211 -4.13 7.21 -4.00
C VAL A 211 -3.82 7.43 -5.47
N GLY A 212 -2.84 8.27 -5.77
CA GLY A 212 -2.44 8.54 -7.13
C GLY A 212 -0.94 8.73 -7.27
N ALA A 213 -0.45 8.76 -8.50
CA ALA A 213 0.94 9.09 -8.79
C ALA A 213 1.08 9.74 -10.17
N VAL A 214 2.09 10.58 -10.30
CA VAL A 214 2.55 11.13 -11.58
C VAL A 214 3.87 10.45 -11.91
N ILE A 215 3.88 9.68 -12.99
CA ILE A 215 5.01 8.85 -13.40
C ILE A 215 5.36 9.18 -14.85
N LYS A 216 6.65 9.27 -15.14
CA LYS A 216 7.20 9.40 -16.48
C LYS A 216 8.08 8.19 -16.79
N LYS A 217 8.21 7.89 -18.07
CA LYS A 217 9.16 6.89 -18.54
C LYS A 217 10.20 7.58 -19.41
N GLU A 218 11.44 7.65 -18.92
CA GLU A 218 12.56 8.27 -19.61
C GLU A 218 13.70 7.26 -19.76
N ASN A 219 14.19 7.10 -20.97
CA ASN A 219 15.27 6.16 -21.29
C ASN A 219 15.03 4.71 -20.79
N GLY A 220 13.75 4.28 -20.80
CA GLY A 220 13.36 2.96 -20.31
C GLY A 220 13.15 2.85 -18.80
N LYS A 221 13.49 3.87 -18.02
CA LYS A 221 13.31 3.92 -16.55
C LYS A 221 12.03 4.65 -16.19
N TYR A 222 11.40 4.21 -15.09
CA TYR A 222 10.27 4.92 -14.51
C TYR A 222 10.76 5.95 -13.50
N ILE A 223 10.32 7.20 -13.68
CA ILE A 223 10.60 8.32 -12.78
C ILE A 223 9.28 8.71 -12.14
N VAL A 224 9.23 8.71 -10.82
CA VAL A 224 8.05 9.10 -10.06
C VAL A 224 8.21 10.54 -9.63
N ASP A 225 7.49 11.47 -10.30
CA ASP A 225 7.51 12.87 -9.93
C ASP A 225 6.89 13.08 -8.54
N LYS A 226 5.73 12.45 -8.30
CA LYS A 226 5.04 12.50 -7.02
C LYS A 226 4.03 11.37 -6.85
N ALA A 227 3.72 11.07 -5.60
CA ALA A 227 2.53 10.31 -5.22
C ALA A 227 1.62 11.19 -4.36
N THR A 228 0.30 10.96 -4.42
CA THR A 228 -0.69 11.78 -3.73
C THR A 228 -1.66 10.92 -2.93
N MET A 229 -2.09 11.44 -1.79
CA MET A 229 -3.20 10.91 -1.01
C MET A 229 -3.78 12.00 -0.11
N SER A 230 -5.05 11.86 0.24
CA SER A 230 -5.69 12.78 1.19
C SER A 230 -5.70 12.21 2.59
N ARG A 231 -5.60 13.08 3.57
CA ARG A 231 -5.69 12.82 4.99
C ARG A 231 -6.55 13.89 5.66
N SER A 232 -6.85 13.67 6.93
CA SER A 232 -7.43 14.69 7.79
C SER A 232 -6.69 14.72 9.13
N ALA A 233 -6.71 15.86 9.79
CA ALA A 233 -6.17 16.02 11.13
C ALA A 233 -6.99 17.02 11.92
N ARG A 234 -7.06 16.82 13.22
CA ARG A 234 -7.67 17.78 14.15
C ARG A 234 -6.92 17.76 15.47
N ILE A 235 -6.87 18.92 16.12
CA ILE A 235 -6.27 19.02 17.44
C ILE A 235 -7.17 18.29 18.44
N ILE A 236 -6.61 17.30 19.13
CA ILE A 236 -7.30 16.54 20.17
C ILE A 236 -6.96 17.12 21.54
N MET A 237 -5.72 17.59 21.71
CA MET A 237 -5.21 18.06 23.00
C MET A 237 -4.10 19.10 22.79
N LYS A 238 -4.07 20.14 23.63
CA LYS A 238 -2.96 21.08 23.75
C LYS A 238 -2.44 21.02 25.19
N GLY A 239 -1.12 21.09 25.39
CA GLY A 239 -0.48 21.11 26.69
C GLY A 239 0.94 21.63 26.59
N GLU A 240 1.49 22.01 27.72
CA GLU A 240 2.91 22.36 27.87
C GLU A 240 3.66 21.18 28.48
N VAL A 241 4.92 20.98 28.05
CA VAL A 241 5.81 19.92 28.51
C VAL A 241 6.96 20.56 29.31
#